data_ff7e045c55a9117cbd9d414a19873563
#
_entry.id   ff7e045c55a9117cbd9d414a19873563
#
_cell.length_a   1.000
_cell.length_b   1.000
_cell.length_c   1.000
_cell.angle_alpha   90.00
_cell.angle_beta   90.00
_cell.angle_gamma   90.00
#
_symmetry.space_group_name_H-M   'P 1'
#
loop_
_entity.id
_entity.type
_entity.pdbx_description
1 polymer ?
#
loop_
_entity_poly.entity_id
_entity_poly.type
_entity_poly.pdbx_seq_one_letter_code
_entity_poly.pdbx_strand_id
1 'polypeptide(L)'
;VSKASPRHIKTSADGSLTLWVPKLDEYYHSIHGALTESQHVFINAGLKSLTLPEVRVLEVGLGTALNARLTLEQKGSTLIHYTALEKFPLSTEEIDLIARSNMQQEGLILRCEPFVPTELIPGFHFELITTDLRLFDSEESSFDLIYFDAFAPSAQPELWTDEVFEKMFKILAKGGCLVTYCAKGVVKRSMKAAGFEVERLPGPPRKREMTRAWKR
;
A
#
# COMPACT_ATOMS: atom_id res chain seq x y z
N VAL A 1 -15.50 -9.93 -16.53
CA VAL A 1 -15.04 -8.81 -15.69
C VAL A 1 -15.94 -8.79 -14.46
N SER A 2 -15.43 -9.20 -13.29
CA SER A 2 -16.15 -9.13 -12.02
C SER A 2 -16.39 -7.64 -11.71
N LYS A 3 -17.64 -7.21 -11.58
CA LYS A 3 -17.98 -5.84 -11.19
C LYS A 3 -17.43 -5.56 -9.77
N ALA A 4 -16.84 -4.37 -9.60
CA ALA A 4 -16.48 -3.88 -8.27
C ALA A 4 -17.69 -3.93 -7.33
N SER A 5 -17.48 -4.33 -6.08
CA SER A 5 -18.55 -4.28 -5.07
C SER A 5 -18.90 -2.81 -4.76
N PRO A 6 -20.16 -2.47 -4.46
CA PRO A 6 -20.53 -1.14 -4.02
C PRO A 6 -19.65 -0.70 -2.84
N ARG A 7 -19.23 0.57 -2.84
CA ARG A 7 -18.43 1.17 -1.79
C ARG A 7 -19.15 2.39 -1.22
N HIS A 8 -19.00 2.63 0.07
CA HIS A 8 -19.62 3.77 0.74
C HIS A 8 -18.55 4.62 1.42
N ILE A 9 -18.51 5.90 1.10
CA ILE A 9 -17.59 6.85 1.74
C ILE A 9 -17.98 7.02 3.21
N LYS A 10 -16.99 6.97 4.08
CA LYS A 10 -17.08 7.19 5.52
C LYS A 10 -15.95 8.12 5.97
N THR A 11 -16.15 8.83 7.06
CA THR A 11 -15.11 9.65 7.69
C THR A 11 -14.55 8.88 8.88
N SER A 12 -13.23 8.76 8.96
CA SER A 12 -12.53 8.17 10.10
C SER A 12 -12.42 9.14 11.28
N ALA A 13 -11.96 8.66 12.43
CA ALA A 13 -11.88 9.45 13.66
C ALA A 13 -10.89 10.63 13.58
N ASP A 14 -9.90 10.59 12.68
CA ASP A 14 -8.97 11.68 12.42
C ASP A 14 -9.43 12.64 11.29
N GLY A 15 -10.66 12.49 10.81
CA GLY A 15 -11.25 13.32 9.76
C GLY A 15 -10.88 12.91 8.34
N SER A 16 -10.02 11.91 8.14
CA SER A 16 -9.70 11.38 6.82
C SER A 16 -10.86 10.56 6.25
N LEU A 17 -10.95 10.48 4.93
CA LEU A 17 -11.95 9.64 4.28
C LEU A 17 -11.46 8.19 4.17
N THR A 18 -12.39 7.28 4.31
CA THR A 18 -12.22 5.86 4.02
C THR A 18 -13.43 5.33 3.25
N LEU A 19 -13.31 4.17 2.64
CA LEU A 19 -14.37 3.49 1.92
C LEU A 19 -14.73 2.20 2.64
N TRP A 20 -16.00 2.00 2.91
CA TRP A 20 -16.53 0.74 3.40
C TRP A 20 -17.03 -0.12 2.23
N VAL A 21 -16.62 -1.39 2.23
CA VAL A 21 -17.00 -2.40 1.24
C VAL A 21 -17.96 -3.39 1.89
N PRO A 22 -19.29 -3.25 1.70
CA PRO A 22 -20.30 -4.10 2.37
C PRO A 22 -20.08 -5.59 2.16
N LYS A 23 -19.67 -6.01 0.98
CA LYS A 23 -19.45 -7.42 0.62
C LYS A 23 -18.33 -8.07 1.43
N LEU A 24 -17.33 -7.30 1.84
CA LEU A 24 -16.18 -7.78 2.61
C LEU A 24 -16.34 -7.46 4.11
N ASP A 25 -17.31 -6.59 4.46
CA ASP A 25 -17.46 -5.97 5.78
C ASP A 25 -16.14 -5.32 6.27
N GLU A 26 -15.41 -4.68 5.33
CA GLU A 26 -14.10 -4.10 5.58
C GLU A 26 -14.06 -2.64 5.12
N TYR A 27 -13.17 -1.88 5.77
CA TYR A 27 -12.83 -0.52 5.40
C TYR A 27 -11.48 -0.50 4.69
N TYR A 28 -11.32 0.41 3.73
CA TYR A 28 -10.03 0.63 3.05
C TYR A 28 -8.94 1.04 4.03
N HIS A 29 -9.29 1.88 5.00
CA HIS A 29 -8.37 2.30 6.06
C HIS A 29 -9.07 2.24 7.40
N SER A 30 -8.30 2.22 8.47
CA SER A 30 -8.81 2.22 9.84
C SER A 30 -9.76 3.39 10.11
N ILE A 31 -10.98 3.10 10.54
CA ILE A 31 -11.94 4.11 11.02
C ILE A 31 -11.44 4.87 12.26
N HIS A 32 -10.37 4.37 12.89
CA HIS A 32 -9.81 4.93 14.12
C HIS A 32 -8.65 5.91 13.86
N GLY A 33 -8.31 6.19 12.60
CA GLY A 33 -7.26 7.10 12.21
C GLY A 33 -6.44 6.52 11.05
N ALA A 34 -6.94 6.70 9.83
CA ALA A 34 -6.30 6.22 8.61
C ALA A 34 -4.93 6.88 8.40
N LEU A 35 -4.87 8.20 8.56
CA LEU A 35 -3.65 8.99 8.42
C LEU A 35 -2.57 8.54 9.42
N THR A 36 -2.95 8.38 10.68
CA THR A 36 -2.02 7.97 11.75
C THR A 36 -1.46 6.57 11.50
N GLU A 37 -2.31 5.64 11.05
CA GLU A 37 -1.88 4.28 10.71
C GLU A 37 -0.93 4.27 9.52
N SER A 38 -1.30 4.91 8.42
CA SER A 38 -0.48 5.00 7.21
C SER A 38 0.87 5.67 7.48
N GLN A 39 0.87 6.78 8.23
CA GLN A 39 2.10 7.46 8.66
C GLN A 39 3.02 6.53 9.46
N HIS A 40 2.47 5.75 10.37
CA HIS A 40 3.24 4.87 11.24
C HIS A 40 3.81 3.66 10.48
N VAL A 41 2.94 2.95 9.73
CA VAL A 41 3.29 1.67 9.09
C VAL A 41 4.12 1.89 7.83
N PHE A 42 3.64 2.75 6.93
CA PHE A 42 4.22 2.83 5.59
C PHE A 42 5.33 3.88 5.50
N ILE A 43 5.13 5.03 6.14
CA ILE A 43 6.13 6.09 6.07
C ILE A 43 7.24 5.87 7.10
N ASN A 44 6.91 5.79 8.40
CA ASN A 44 7.94 5.75 9.44
C ASN A 44 8.68 4.41 9.46
N ALA A 45 7.95 3.28 9.40
CA ALA A 45 8.57 1.96 9.43
C ALA A 45 9.02 1.46 8.04
N GLY A 46 8.47 2.01 6.95
CA GLY A 46 8.83 1.72 5.56
C GLY A 46 9.81 2.75 4.99
N LEU A 47 9.31 3.82 4.37
CA LEU A 47 10.10 4.81 3.62
C LEU A 47 11.31 5.32 4.41
N LYS A 48 11.10 5.79 5.65
CA LYS A 48 12.16 6.37 6.48
C LYS A 48 13.15 5.36 7.05
N SER A 49 12.92 4.06 6.86
CA SER A 49 13.87 3.01 7.24
C SER A 49 14.96 2.78 6.18
N LEU A 50 14.77 3.32 4.99
CA LEU A 50 15.72 3.25 3.88
C LEU A 50 16.52 4.55 3.79
N THR A 51 17.85 4.41 3.57
CA THR A 51 18.75 5.55 3.35
C THR A 51 19.30 5.43 1.93
N LEU A 52 18.43 5.67 0.94
CA LEU A 52 18.74 5.57 -0.48
C LEU A 52 18.41 6.89 -1.17
N PRO A 53 19.21 7.34 -2.16
CA PRO A 53 18.91 8.55 -2.94
C PRO A 53 17.76 8.35 -3.90
N GLU A 54 17.46 7.12 -4.24
CA GLU A 54 16.37 6.67 -5.12
C GLU A 54 15.71 5.45 -4.51
N VAL A 55 14.37 5.41 -4.48
CA VAL A 55 13.57 4.30 -3.92
C VAL A 55 12.46 3.92 -4.89
N ARG A 56 12.44 2.65 -5.27
CA ARG A 56 11.38 2.03 -6.07
C ARG A 56 10.38 1.39 -5.12
N VAL A 57 9.18 1.95 -5.08
CA VAL A 57 8.09 1.52 -4.19
C VAL A 57 7.07 0.71 -4.96
N LEU A 58 6.67 -0.44 -4.42
CA LEU A 58 5.48 -1.17 -4.84
C LEU A 58 4.43 -1.06 -3.74
N GLU A 59 3.24 -0.57 -4.08
CA GLU A 59 2.07 -0.61 -3.19
C GLU A 59 1.08 -1.68 -3.66
N VAL A 60 0.69 -2.57 -2.78
CA VAL A 60 -0.37 -3.57 -3.01
C VAL A 60 -1.66 -3.06 -2.37
N GLY A 61 -2.58 -2.62 -3.22
CA GLY A 61 -3.84 -1.96 -2.81
C GLY A 61 -3.69 -0.44 -2.70
N LEU A 62 -3.92 0.29 -3.80
CA LEU A 62 -3.85 1.76 -3.83
C LEU A 62 -4.96 2.40 -2.98
N GLY A 63 -6.15 1.81 -3.00
CA GLY A 63 -7.30 2.31 -2.25
C GLY A 63 -7.65 3.77 -2.57
N THR A 64 -7.57 4.64 -1.57
CA THR A 64 -7.80 6.09 -1.72
C THR A 64 -6.53 6.89 -2.05
N ALA A 65 -5.41 6.23 -2.35
CA ALA A 65 -4.08 6.81 -2.60
C ALA A 65 -3.44 7.52 -1.38
N LEU A 66 -3.86 7.19 -0.16
CA LEU A 66 -3.35 7.83 1.06
C LEU A 66 -1.84 7.58 1.25
N ASN A 67 -1.37 6.35 1.07
CA ASN A 67 0.06 6.02 1.23
C ASN A 67 0.91 6.67 0.13
N ALA A 68 0.41 6.71 -1.11
CA ALA A 68 1.08 7.39 -2.22
C ALA A 68 1.23 8.89 -1.96
N ARG A 69 0.16 9.56 -1.49
CA ARG A 69 0.20 10.97 -1.08
C ARG A 69 1.21 11.22 0.03
N LEU A 70 1.17 10.43 1.10
CA LEU A 70 2.10 10.60 2.22
C LEU A 70 3.56 10.38 1.79
N THR A 71 3.81 9.44 0.88
CA THR A 71 5.13 9.20 0.31
C THR A 71 5.59 10.40 -0.50
N LEU A 72 4.71 10.96 -1.35
CA LEU A 72 4.98 12.16 -2.13
C LEU A 72 5.32 13.36 -1.24
N GLU A 73 4.57 13.57 -0.14
CA GLU A 73 4.81 14.68 0.81
C GLU A 73 6.10 14.51 1.60
N GLN A 74 6.51 13.28 1.90
CA GLN A 74 7.60 13.01 2.83
C GLN A 74 8.87 12.45 2.19
N LYS A 75 8.93 12.38 0.85
CA LYS A 75 10.11 11.91 0.12
C LYS A 75 11.37 12.76 0.32
N GLY A 76 11.22 14.02 0.72
CA GLY A 76 12.34 14.96 0.78
C GLY A 76 13.03 15.11 -0.58
N SER A 77 14.36 14.92 -0.62
CA SER A 77 15.16 14.93 -1.86
C SER A 77 15.25 13.57 -2.56
N THR A 78 14.67 12.51 -1.99
CA THR A 78 14.71 11.16 -2.57
C THR A 78 13.93 11.11 -3.87
N LEU A 79 14.52 10.52 -4.91
CA LEU A 79 13.81 10.17 -6.15
C LEU A 79 12.92 8.96 -5.89
N ILE A 80 11.64 9.07 -6.18
CA ILE A 80 10.66 7.99 -5.96
C ILE A 80 10.10 7.51 -7.29
N HIS A 81 10.17 6.21 -7.52
CA HIS A 81 9.41 5.49 -8.53
C HIS A 81 8.34 4.66 -7.83
N TYR A 82 7.10 5.11 -7.91
CA TYR A 82 5.97 4.55 -7.18
C TYR A 82 5.05 3.77 -8.11
N THR A 83 5.02 2.45 -7.98
CA THR A 83 4.09 1.58 -8.68
C THR A 83 3.00 1.12 -7.73
N ALA A 84 1.74 1.39 -8.07
CA ALA A 84 0.58 0.97 -7.29
C ALA A 84 -0.21 -0.11 -8.02
N LEU A 85 -0.51 -1.22 -7.36
CA LEU A 85 -1.40 -2.25 -7.87
C LEU A 85 -2.80 -2.05 -7.30
N GLU A 86 -3.81 -1.98 -8.17
CA GLU A 86 -5.21 -1.92 -7.76
C GLU A 86 -6.07 -2.78 -8.69
N LYS A 87 -6.73 -3.77 -8.10
CA LYS A 87 -7.60 -4.67 -8.88
C LYS A 87 -8.96 -4.05 -9.23
N PHE A 88 -9.47 -3.18 -8.36
CA PHE A 88 -10.78 -2.56 -8.48
C PHE A 88 -10.66 -1.04 -8.30
N PRO A 89 -10.09 -0.31 -9.28
CA PRO A 89 -9.92 1.14 -9.17
C PRO A 89 -11.22 1.84 -8.82
N LEU A 90 -11.11 3.00 -8.22
CA LEU A 90 -12.27 3.83 -7.88
C LEU A 90 -12.93 4.35 -9.17
N SER A 91 -14.25 4.53 -9.13
CA SER A 91 -14.98 5.17 -10.22
C SER A 91 -14.69 6.68 -10.26
N THR A 92 -14.98 7.31 -11.39
CA THR A 92 -14.83 8.78 -11.54
C THR A 92 -15.61 9.52 -10.46
N GLU A 93 -16.84 9.07 -10.15
CA GLU A 93 -17.70 9.67 -9.13
C GLU A 93 -17.08 9.54 -7.72
N GLU A 94 -16.49 8.38 -7.39
CA GLU A 94 -15.79 8.17 -6.12
C GLU A 94 -14.55 9.05 -6.01
N ILE A 95 -13.77 9.17 -7.09
CA ILE A 95 -12.59 10.04 -7.16
C ILE A 95 -12.99 11.51 -6.99
N ASP A 96 -14.08 11.96 -7.64
CA ASP A 96 -14.56 13.32 -7.52
C ASP A 96 -15.02 13.64 -6.09
N LEU A 97 -15.66 12.72 -5.39
CA LEU A 97 -16.04 12.88 -4.00
C LEU A 97 -14.81 12.99 -3.09
N ILE A 98 -13.79 12.16 -3.29
CA ILE A 98 -12.53 12.23 -2.56
C ILE A 98 -11.85 13.58 -2.81
N ALA A 99 -11.70 13.98 -4.05
CA ALA A 99 -11.02 15.24 -4.42
C ALA A 99 -11.69 16.51 -3.86
N ARG A 100 -13.03 16.48 -3.66
CA ARG A 100 -13.80 17.61 -3.09
C ARG A 100 -13.69 17.72 -1.56
N SER A 101 -13.23 16.69 -0.88
CA SER A 101 -13.24 16.59 0.59
C SER A 101 -11.88 16.87 1.23
N ASN A 102 -11.16 17.92 0.79
CA ASN A 102 -9.82 18.29 1.24
C ASN A 102 -8.71 17.25 0.92
N MET A 103 -8.98 16.29 0.05
CA MET A 103 -8.03 15.27 -0.42
C MET A 103 -7.67 15.51 -1.90
N GLN A 104 -7.29 16.74 -2.23
CA GLN A 104 -7.02 17.16 -3.61
C GLN A 104 -5.82 16.40 -4.22
N GLN A 105 -4.80 16.12 -3.43
CA GLN A 105 -3.61 15.41 -3.89
C GLN A 105 -3.91 13.94 -4.20
N GLU A 106 -4.70 13.27 -3.36
CA GLU A 106 -5.20 11.93 -3.64
C GLU A 106 -6.02 11.91 -4.92
N GLY A 107 -6.89 12.91 -5.11
CA GLY A 107 -7.68 13.05 -6.32
C GLY A 107 -6.82 13.21 -7.58
N LEU A 108 -5.66 13.88 -7.52
CA LEU A 108 -4.71 13.96 -8.63
C LEU A 108 -4.06 12.60 -8.93
N ILE A 109 -3.60 11.89 -7.90
CA ILE A 109 -2.99 10.56 -8.03
C ILE A 109 -4.00 9.56 -8.62
N LEU A 110 -5.24 9.56 -8.12
CA LEU A 110 -6.29 8.65 -8.56
C LEU A 110 -6.77 8.89 -10.00
N ARG A 111 -6.49 10.06 -10.59
CA ARG A 111 -6.80 10.38 -11.98
C ARG A 111 -5.68 10.03 -12.96
N CYS A 112 -4.55 9.53 -12.49
CA CYS A 112 -3.50 9.05 -13.39
C CYS A 112 -4.04 7.92 -14.26
N GLU A 113 -3.72 7.98 -15.54
CA GLU A 113 -4.10 6.94 -16.49
C GLU A 113 -3.37 5.64 -16.16
N PRO A 114 -4.07 4.51 -16.04
CA PRO A 114 -3.42 3.22 -15.78
C PRO A 114 -2.38 2.86 -16.86
N PHE A 115 -1.28 2.26 -16.42
CA PHE A 115 -0.14 1.84 -17.26
C PHE A 115 0.62 2.99 -17.93
N VAL A 116 0.43 4.23 -17.46
CA VAL A 116 1.12 5.42 -17.94
C VAL A 116 1.96 6.02 -16.81
N PRO A 117 3.29 5.83 -16.82
CA PRO A 117 4.15 6.49 -15.84
C PRO A 117 4.02 8.02 -15.93
N THR A 118 3.71 8.66 -14.82
CA THR A 118 3.45 10.10 -14.73
C THR A 118 4.33 10.74 -13.66
N GLU A 119 5.08 11.77 -13.97
CA GLU A 119 5.77 12.58 -12.97
C GLU A 119 4.77 13.57 -12.36
N LEU A 120 4.36 13.33 -11.11
CA LEU A 120 3.39 14.16 -10.39
C LEU A 120 4.00 15.46 -9.88
N ILE A 121 5.21 15.38 -9.38
CA ILE A 121 6.07 16.51 -8.99
C ILE A 121 7.52 16.13 -9.28
N PRO A 122 8.47 17.08 -9.35
CA PRO A 122 9.86 16.75 -9.60
C PRO A 122 10.41 15.66 -8.68
N GLY A 123 10.87 14.57 -9.28
CA GLY A 123 11.42 13.40 -8.59
C GLY A 123 10.38 12.51 -7.90
N PHE A 124 9.10 12.57 -8.30
CA PHE A 124 8.09 11.58 -7.92
C PHE A 124 7.35 11.06 -9.16
N HIS A 125 7.73 9.88 -9.60
CA HIS A 125 7.11 9.18 -10.73
C HIS A 125 6.10 8.17 -10.19
N PHE A 126 4.88 8.24 -10.68
CA PHE A 126 3.77 7.37 -10.27
C PHE A 126 3.24 6.56 -11.45
N GLU A 127 2.97 5.29 -11.22
CA GLU A 127 2.30 4.41 -12.18
C GLU A 127 1.23 3.58 -11.48
N LEU A 128 0.00 3.61 -12.01
CA LEU A 128 -1.08 2.73 -11.61
C LEU A 128 -1.14 1.52 -12.53
N ILE A 129 -1.07 0.31 -11.97
CA ILE A 129 -1.28 -0.94 -12.70
C ILE A 129 -2.58 -1.58 -12.22
N THR A 130 -3.59 -1.59 -13.09
CA THR A 130 -4.89 -2.19 -12.78
C THR A 130 -4.84 -3.70 -12.99
N THR A 131 -4.45 -4.44 -11.96
CA THR A 131 -4.28 -5.89 -12.01
C THR A 131 -4.54 -6.56 -10.67
N ASP A 132 -4.77 -7.88 -10.72
CA ASP A 132 -4.71 -8.73 -9.53
C ASP A 132 -3.24 -9.01 -9.18
N LEU A 133 -2.84 -8.82 -7.92
CA LEU A 133 -1.48 -9.09 -7.44
C LEU A 133 -0.96 -10.47 -7.87
N ARG A 134 -1.83 -11.47 -7.92
CA ARG A 134 -1.46 -12.84 -8.31
C ARG A 134 -1.04 -12.95 -9.78
N LEU A 135 -1.56 -12.06 -10.62
CA LEU A 135 -1.24 -11.97 -12.07
C LEU A 135 -0.13 -10.97 -12.37
N PHE A 136 0.20 -10.09 -11.40
CA PHE A 136 1.31 -9.15 -11.55
C PHE A 136 2.63 -9.90 -11.62
N ASP A 137 3.46 -9.54 -12.58
CA ASP A 137 4.84 -10.03 -12.71
C ASP A 137 5.79 -8.85 -12.87
N SER A 138 7.00 -9.02 -12.38
CA SER A 138 8.07 -8.03 -12.45
C SER A 138 9.42 -8.73 -12.39
N GLU A 139 10.45 -8.06 -12.87
CA GLU A 139 11.83 -8.57 -12.77
C GLU A 139 12.25 -8.74 -11.31
N GLU A 140 13.23 -9.60 -11.09
CA GLU A 140 13.82 -9.77 -9.77
C GLU A 140 14.48 -8.47 -9.29
N SER A 141 14.34 -8.17 -8.00
CA SER A 141 14.96 -6.99 -7.39
C SER A 141 14.53 -5.64 -7.99
N SER A 142 13.30 -5.56 -8.53
CA SER A 142 12.72 -4.35 -9.12
C SER A 142 12.33 -3.28 -8.11
N PHE A 143 12.12 -3.66 -6.84
CA PHE A 143 11.62 -2.76 -5.81
C PHE A 143 12.52 -2.75 -4.57
N ASP A 144 12.63 -1.61 -3.92
CA ASP A 144 13.39 -1.41 -2.69
C ASP A 144 12.47 -1.41 -1.46
N LEU A 145 11.19 -1.09 -1.68
CA LEU A 145 10.17 -1.00 -0.64
C LEU A 145 8.84 -1.56 -1.14
N ILE A 146 8.21 -2.42 -0.34
CA ILE A 146 6.87 -2.91 -0.61
C ILE A 146 5.93 -2.46 0.51
N TYR A 147 4.88 -1.70 0.15
CA TYR A 147 3.73 -1.43 1.01
C TYR A 147 2.68 -2.52 0.76
N PHE A 148 2.53 -3.44 1.71
CA PHE A 148 1.56 -4.51 1.58
C PHE A 148 0.28 -4.13 2.32
N ASP A 149 -0.60 -3.39 1.64
CA ASP A 149 -1.82 -2.78 2.18
C ASP A 149 -3.11 -3.40 1.63
N ALA A 150 -3.09 -4.72 1.42
CA ALA A 150 -4.28 -5.49 1.06
C ALA A 150 -5.27 -5.57 2.23
N PHE A 151 -6.54 -5.85 1.95
CA PHE A 151 -7.52 -6.16 2.99
C PHE A 151 -7.05 -7.33 3.87
N ALA A 152 -7.57 -7.39 5.10
CA ALA A 152 -7.15 -8.37 6.10
C ALA A 152 -7.18 -9.82 5.58
N PRO A 153 -6.31 -10.73 6.11
CA PRO A 153 -6.32 -12.15 5.71
C PRO A 153 -7.66 -12.86 5.89
N SER A 154 -8.56 -12.31 6.70
CA SER A 154 -9.95 -12.78 6.85
C SER A 154 -10.84 -12.43 5.67
N ALA A 155 -10.57 -11.31 5.01
CA ALA A 155 -11.37 -10.78 3.89
C ALA A 155 -10.79 -11.15 2.51
N GLN A 156 -9.47 -11.23 2.40
CA GLN A 156 -8.75 -11.59 1.16
C GLN A 156 -7.66 -12.63 1.43
N PRO A 157 -7.98 -13.84 1.91
CA PRO A 157 -7.00 -14.85 2.26
C PRO A 157 -6.06 -15.22 1.10
N GLU A 158 -6.53 -15.10 -0.14
CA GLU A 158 -5.79 -15.40 -1.36
C GLU A 158 -4.58 -14.49 -1.61
N LEU A 159 -4.48 -13.34 -0.94
CA LEU A 159 -3.33 -12.43 -1.03
C LEU A 159 -2.28 -12.66 0.07
N TRP A 160 -2.56 -13.55 1.03
CA TRP A 160 -1.69 -13.78 2.20
C TRP A 160 -1.10 -15.20 2.21
N THR A 161 -0.88 -15.78 1.03
CA THR A 161 -0.35 -17.13 0.85
C THR A 161 1.18 -17.14 0.77
N ASP A 162 1.78 -18.32 0.91
CA ASP A 162 3.22 -18.52 0.79
C ASP A 162 3.70 -18.09 -0.61
N GLU A 163 2.97 -18.45 -1.68
CA GLU A 163 3.31 -18.10 -3.05
C GLU A 163 3.33 -16.58 -3.29
N VAL A 164 2.42 -15.85 -2.66
CA VAL A 164 2.42 -14.37 -2.74
C VAL A 164 3.66 -13.81 -2.06
N PHE A 165 4.04 -14.30 -0.88
CA PHE A 165 5.24 -13.80 -0.20
C PHE A 165 6.53 -14.25 -0.86
N GLU A 166 6.60 -15.41 -1.49
CA GLU A 166 7.71 -15.82 -2.36
C GLU A 166 7.87 -14.86 -3.55
N LYS A 167 6.75 -14.48 -4.20
CA LYS A 167 6.75 -13.47 -5.27
C LYS A 167 7.27 -12.13 -4.74
N MET A 168 6.76 -11.65 -3.60
CA MET A 168 7.22 -10.39 -3.01
C MET A 168 8.70 -10.43 -2.65
N PHE A 169 9.18 -11.55 -2.12
CA PHE A 169 10.60 -11.73 -1.84
C PHE A 169 11.46 -11.69 -3.12
N LYS A 170 11.01 -12.33 -4.19
CA LYS A 170 11.71 -12.37 -5.47
C LYS A 170 11.91 -10.96 -6.04
N ILE A 171 10.83 -10.17 -6.12
CA ILE A 171 10.85 -8.83 -6.73
C ILE A 171 11.46 -7.74 -5.83
N LEU A 172 11.59 -7.97 -4.52
CA LEU A 172 12.26 -7.05 -3.60
C LEU A 172 13.77 -7.11 -3.78
N ALA A 173 14.45 -5.98 -3.80
CA ALA A 173 15.91 -5.88 -3.86
C ALA A 173 16.55 -6.32 -2.54
N LYS A 174 17.80 -6.79 -2.59
CA LYS A 174 18.59 -7.06 -1.39
C LYS A 174 18.80 -5.76 -0.59
N GLY A 175 18.55 -5.80 0.71
CA GLY A 175 18.53 -4.63 1.59
C GLY A 175 17.19 -3.88 1.61
N GLY A 176 16.24 -4.27 0.76
CA GLY A 176 14.89 -3.73 0.76
C GLY A 176 13.98 -4.34 1.82
N CYS A 177 12.82 -3.74 2.05
CA CYS A 177 11.85 -4.23 3.02
C CYS A 177 10.40 -4.20 2.53
N LEU A 178 9.59 -5.09 3.13
CA LEU A 178 8.13 -5.09 3.03
C LEU A 178 7.57 -4.65 4.39
N VAL A 179 6.60 -3.74 4.38
CA VAL A 179 5.87 -3.31 5.58
C VAL A 179 4.38 -3.55 5.43
N THR A 180 3.74 -3.97 6.53
CA THR A 180 2.29 -4.18 6.59
C THR A 180 1.76 -3.96 8.01
N TYR A 181 0.53 -3.50 8.10
CA TYR A 181 -0.19 -3.39 9.37
C TYR A 181 -0.52 -4.75 10.00
N CYS A 182 -0.48 -5.83 9.22
CA CYS A 182 -0.85 -7.17 9.65
C CYS A 182 0.22 -7.79 10.54
N ALA A 183 -0.18 -8.19 11.75
CA ALA A 183 0.70 -8.83 12.73
C ALA A 183 0.38 -10.31 12.98
N LYS A 184 -0.50 -10.93 12.15
CA LYS A 184 -0.93 -12.33 12.36
C LYS A 184 0.24 -13.30 12.25
N GLY A 185 0.31 -14.26 13.19
CA GLY A 185 1.40 -15.24 13.23
C GLY A 185 1.51 -16.12 11.98
N VAL A 186 0.39 -16.45 11.34
CA VAL A 186 0.39 -17.19 10.07
C VAL A 186 1.10 -16.39 8.98
N VAL A 187 0.79 -15.12 8.82
CA VAL A 187 1.42 -14.23 7.83
C VAL A 187 2.94 -14.11 8.06
N LYS A 188 3.34 -13.92 9.32
CA LYS A 188 4.78 -13.88 9.69
C LYS A 188 5.50 -15.20 9.36
N ARG A 189 4.82 -16.35 9.49
CA ARG A 189 5.42 -17.66 9.12
C ARG A 189 5.58 -17.78 7.61
N SER A 190 4.58 -17.38 6.82
CA SER A 190 4.66 -17.37 5.36
C SER A 190 5.79 -16.46 4.85
N MET A 191 5.92 -15.25 5.41
CA MET A 191 7.05 -14.36 5.09
C MET A 191 8.41 -15.01 5.41
N LYS A 192 8.55 -15.66 6.58
CA LYS A 192 9.79 -16.37 6.93
C LYS A 192 10.09 -17.54 6.01
N ALA A 193 9.07 -18.31 5.63
CA ALA A 193 9.20 -19.41 4.68
C ALA A 193 9.69 -18.92 3.31
N ALA A 194 9.23 -17.76 2.87
CA ALA A 194 9.68 -17.09 1.66
C ALA A 194 11.13 -16.53 1.72
N GLY A 195 11.76 -16.51 2.91
CA GLY A 195 13.13 -16.06 3.11
C GLY A 195 13.31 -14.68 3.75
N PHE A 196 12.23 -14.01 4.15
CA PHE A 196 12.31 -12.72 4.83
C PHE A 196 12.85 -12.84 6.26
N GLU A 197 13.68 -11.87 6.66
CA GLU A 197 13.97 -11.59 8.07
C GLU A 197 12.84 -10.72 8.63
N VAL A 198 11.99 -11.33 9.48
CA VAL A 198 10.75 -10.72 9.95
C VAL A 198 10.92 -10.06 11.31
N GLU A 199 10.68 -8.76 11.38
CA GLU A 199 10.67 -7.94 12.58
C GLU A 199 9.25 -7.72 13.11
N ARG A 200 9.11 -7.69 14.43
CA ARG A 200 7.91 -7.23 15.12
C ARG A 200 8.15 -5.80 15.59
N LEU A 201 7.39 -4.85 15.07
CA LEU A 201 7.47 -3.47 15.49
C LEU A 201 6.23 -3.10 16.32
N PRO A 202 6.32 -2.10 17.21
CA PRO A 202 5.14 -1.53 17.85
C PRO A 202 4.13 -1.11 16.78
N GLY A 203 2.86 -1.43 17.00
CA GLY A 203 1.78 -1.03 16.08
C GLY A 203 1.41 0.44 16.23
N PRO A 204 0.62 0.97 15.29
CA PRO A 204 0.01 2.30 15.43
C PRO A 204 -0.94 2.33 16.64
N PRO A 205 -1.41 3.51 17.08
CA PRO A 205 -2.34 3.61 18.19
C PRO A 205 -3.48 2.60 18.10
N ARG A 206 -3.77 1.91 19.20
CA ARG A 206 -4.77 0.83 19.35
C ARG A 206 -4.42 -0.51 18.69
N LYS A 207 -3.29 -0.64 18.01
CA LYS A 207 -2.75 -1.91 17.54
C LYS A 207 -1.47 -2.24 18.28
N ARG A 208 -1.34 -3.47 18.77
CA ARG A 208 -0.18 -3.88 19.58
C ARG A 208 1.10 -3.98 18.74
N GLU A 209 0.97 -4.51 17.55
CA GLU A 209 2.12 -4.82 16.68
C GLU A 209 1.78 -4.53 15.21
N MET A 210 2.84 -4.28 14.45
CA MET A 210 2.89 -4.34 13.00
C MET A 210 4.05 -5.21 12.54
N THR A 211 4.19 -5.44 11.23
CA THR A 211 5.25 -6.28 10.68
C THR A 211 6.08 -5.50 9.67
N ARG A 212 7.42 -5.60 9.80
CA ARG A 212 8.39 -5.27 8.76
C ARG A 212 9.20 -6.52 8.43
N ALA A 213 9.49 -6.75 7.15
CA ALA A 213 10.18 -7.94 6.69
C ALA A 213 11.28 -7.54 5.68
N TRP A 214 12.52 -7.90 5.95
CA TRP A 214 13.70 -7.54 5.17
C TRP A 214 14.14 -8.67 4.25
N LYS A 215 14.63 -8.33 3.05
CA LYS A 215 15.45 -9.22 2.22
C LYS A 215 16.93 -8.88 2.46
N ARG A 216 17.61 -9.68 3.26
CA ARG A 216 19.03 -9.51 3.62
C ARG A 216 19.98 -10.18 2.61
#